data_878bb254b0a35be7e37f305f9070adf5
#
_entry.id   878bb254b0a35be7e37f305f9070adf5
#
_cell.length_a   1.000
_cell.length_b   1.000
_cell.length_c   1.000
_cell.angle_alpha   90.00
_cell.angle_beta   90.00
_cell.angle_gamma   90.00
#
_symmetry.space_group_name_H-M   'P 1'
#
loop_
_entity.id
_entity.type
_entity.pdbx_description
1 polymer ?
#
loop_
_entity_poly.entity_id
_entity_poly.type
_entity_poly.pdbx_seq_one_letter_code
_entity_poly.pdbx_strand_id
1 'polypeptide(L)'
;MKRINAFFKSLGKIEGLPIALVLVTLFAVFIITASNVFTGYRIYMSFLQTIPPMLVLALGLTLVITAGEIDLSFSAVVAFAGFIFAWIFKTFDAWWSVWMAIVLALAAGALVGYLNGLLIARIGVPSIMATLAAQFFWSGLTVLLAGGLSWNIKGIQTNIVHTIFTGRLFGVVPVQAFWALGLAVFLWFLLNRHHFGEAIMFIGDNPDVARVMGVDVEKTKIQLFTMNGVIAAFAALLLTVEMNTFWTTQGQGYLLLALAAVFIGGTSIAGGEGSIVGTFFGAYIIGSLEAGVVATGIGGYWTSLVSGLVMAASVVLNILIGEGRFAKLSNRLRRWGVPVQSKTTGEVPQKDDMVRR
;
A
#
# COMPACT_ATOMS: atom_id res chain seq x y z
N MET A 1 -13.88 32.27 -7.29
CA MET A 1 -13.47 31.07 -8.02
C MET A 1 -11.98 31.00 -8.34
N LYS A 2 -11.30 32.00 -8.92
CA LYS A 2 -9.84 31.94 -9.23
C LYS A 2 -8.94 31.70 -7.99
N ARG A 3 -9.25 32.33 -6.84
CA ARG A 3 -8.50 32.14 -5.57
C ARG A 3 -8.67 30.74 -4.98
N ILE A 4 -9.87 30.17 -5.07
CA ILE A 4 -10.18 28.80 -4.61
C ILE A 4 -9.46 27.78 -5.50
N ASN A 5 -9.45 27.95 -6.82
CA ASN A 5 -8.71 27.09 -7.75
C ASN A 5 -7.18 27.19 -7.54
N ALA A 6 -6.65 28.40 -7.23
CA ALA A 6 -5.23 28.57 -6.93
C ALA A 6 -4.86 27.89 -5.60
N PHE A 7 -5.72 27.96 -4.59
CA PHE A 7 -5.54 27.28 -3.31
C PHE A 7 -5.55 25.75 -3.46
N PHE A 8 -6.51 25.16 -4.17
CA PHE A 8 -6.53 23.73 -4.46
C PHE A 8 -5.34 23.27 -5.31
N LYS A 9 -4.87 24.11 -6.25
CA LYS A 9 -3.69 23.82 -7.06
C LYS A 9 -2.37 23.91 -6.25
N SER A 10 -2.32 24.72 -5.20
CA SER A 10 -1.16 24.77 -4.29
C SER A 10 -1.17 23.60 -3.29
N LEU A 11 -2.34 23.18 -2.82
CA LEU A 11 -2.52 22.01 -1.95
C LEU A 11 -2.14 20.69 -2.67
N GLY A 12 -2.43 20.57 -3.96
CA GLY A 12 -2.05 19.39 -4.76
C GLY A 12 -0.54 19.25 -5.01
N LYS A 13 0.28 20.24 -4.63
CA LYS A 13 1.74 20.18 -4.74
C LYS A 13 2.44 19.50 -3.55
N ILE A 14 1.72 19.33 -2.43
CA ILE A 14 2.27 18.68 -1.24
C ILE A 14 1.87 17.20 -1.30
N GLU A 15 2.87 16.33 -1.36
CA GLU A 15 2.67 14.87 -1.42
C GLU A 15 1.76 14.38 -0.29
N GLY A 16 0.73 13.62 -0.65
CA GLY A 16 -0.19 13.00 0.30
C GLY A 16 -1.21 13.92 0.97
N LEU A 17 -1.10 15.27 0.83
CA LEU A 17 -2.01 16.21 1.50
C LEU A 17 -3.49 16.03 1.08
N PRO A 18 -3.82 15.81 -0.19
CA PRO A 18 -5.21 15.54 -0.58
C PRO A 18 -5.79 14.31 0.13
N ILE A 19 -5.00 13.25 0.25
CA ILE A 19 -5.43 12.00 0.89
C ILE A 19 -5.55 12.17 2.42
N ALA A 20 -4.62 12.92 3.03
CA ALA A 20 -4.72 13.29 4.44
C ALA A 20 -6.02 14.07 4.75
N LEU A 21 -6.43 14.98 3.87
CA LEU A 21 -7.70 15.69 4.00
C LEU A 21 -8.91 14.76 3.88
N VAL A 22 -8.86 13.76 3.01
CA VAL A 22 -9.90 12.71 2.93
C VAL A 22 -9.99 11.95 4.24
N LEU A 23 -8.85 11.54 4.82
CA LEU A 23 -8.81 10.85 6.12
C LEU A 23 -9.41 11.70 7.24
N VAL A 24 -9.03 13.00 7.31
CA VAL A 24 -9.57 13.93 8.31
C VAL A 24 -11.08 14.09 8.12
N THR A 25 -11.55 14.22 6.88
CA THR A 25 -12.99 14.33 6.59
C THR A 25 -13.73 13.05 6.98
N LEU A 26 -13.18 11.88 6.69
CA LEU A 26 -13.73 10.59 7.07
C LEU A 26 -13.87 10.48 8.60
N PHE A 27 -12.84 10.84 9.36
CA PHE A 27 -12.88 10.81 10.83
C PHE A 27 -13.85 11.85 11.39
N ALA A 28 -13.97 13.04 10.77
CA ALA A 28 -14.99 14.02 11.15
C ALA A 28 -16.41 13.46 10.98
N VAL A 29 -16.68 12.76 9.87
CA VAL A 29 -17.96 12.07 9.66
C VAL A 29 -18.19 10.99 10.73
N PHE A 30 -17.20 10.17 11.05
CA PHE A 30 -17.33 9.14 12.09
C PHE A 30 -17.53 9.75 13.49
N ILE A 31 -16.87 10.85 13.81
CA ILE A 31 -17.07 11.56 15.08
C ILE A 31 -18.51 12.08 15.19
N ILE A 32 -19.11 12.56 14.08
CA ILE A 32 -20.49 13.06 14.07
C ILE A 32 -21.50 11.90 14.16
N THR A 33 -21.26 10.81 13.43
CA THR A 33 -22.22 9.69 13.28
C THR A 33 -22.12 8.63 14.38
N ALA A 34 -20.91 8.47 14.98
CA ALA A 34 -20.60 7.48 16.02
C ALA A 34 -19.75 8.11 17.14
N SER A 35 -20.22 9.23 17.70
CA SER A 35 -19.49 10.01 18.72
C SER A 35 -19.08 9.20 19.93
N ASN A 36 -19.94 8.28 20.40
CA ASN A 36 -19.66 7.38 21.53
C ASN A 36 -18.43 6.49 21.36
N VAL A 37 -18.01 6.21 20.11
CA VAL A 37 -16.83 5.41 19.80
C VAL A 37 -15.64 6.31 19.44
N PHE A 38 -15.84 7.27 18.53
CA PHE A 38 -14.76 8.06 17.93
C PHE A 38 -14.30 9.27 18.77
N THR A 39 -14.97 9.63 19.87
CA THR A 39 -14.45 10.60 20.85
C THR A 39 -13.51 9.94 21.87
N GLY A 40 -13.52 8.59 21.97
CA GLY A 40 -12.64 7.86 22.86
C GLY A 40 -11.28 7.56 22.23
N TYR A 41 -10.20 7.62 23.03
CA TYR A 41 -8.85 7.31 22.53
C TYR A 41 -8.66 5.84 22.16
N ARG A 42 -9.46 4.93 22.69
CA ARG A 42 -9.31 3.47 22.51
C ARG A 42 -9.41 3.03 21.05
N ILE A 43 -10.30 3.64 20.27
CA ILE A 43 -10.46 3.29 18.84
C ILE A 43 -9.20 3.65 18.05
N TYR A 44 -8.57 4.79 18.36
CA TYR A 44 -7.33 5.19 17.70
C TYR A 44 -6.16 4.28 18.09
N MET A 45 -6.10 3.83 19.36
CA MET A 45 -5.10 2.84 19.78
C MET A 45 -5.32 1.49 19.07
N SER A 46 -6.58 1.09 18.85
CA SER A 46 -6.90 -0.08 18.06
C SER A 46 -6.40 0.07 16.61
N PHE A 47 -6.62 1.22 15.96
CA PHE A 47 -6.09 1.48 14.62
C PHE A 47 -4.57 1.44 14.56
N LEU A 48 -3.88 2.00 15.55
CA LEU A 48 -2.42 1.94 15.66
C LEU A 48 -1.89 0.52 15.90
N GLN A 49 -2.74 -0.41 16.31
CA GLN A 49 -2.41 -1.83 16.52
C GLN A 49 -2.73 -2.68 15.28
N THR A 50 -3.88 -2.49 14.64
CA THR A 50 -4.42 -3.41 13.63
C THR A 50 -4.04 -3.01 12.19
N ILE A 51 -3.83 -1.72 11.91
CA ILE A 51 -3.52 -1.22 10.56
C ILE A 51 -2.04 -1.43 10.17
N PRO A 52 -1.05 -1.34 11.07
CA PRO A 52 0.36 -1.40 10.71
C PRO A 52 0.78 -2.59 9.84
N PRO A 53 0.35 -3.85 10.07
CA PRO A 53 0.75 -4.95 9.18
C PRO A 53 0.30 -4.75 7.73
N MET A 54 -0.94 -4.28 7.51
CA MET A 54 -1.44 -3.94 6.19
C MET A 54 -0.70 -2.74 5.58
N LEU A 55 -0.43 -1.71 6.37
CA LEU A 55 0.33 -0.54 5.94
C LEU A 55 1.74 -0.92 5.49
N VAL A 56 2.45 -1.77 6.23
CA VAL A 56 3.77 -2.29 5.86
C VAL A 56 3.74 -2.96 4.48
N LEU A 57 2.74 -3.80 4.22
CA LEU A 57 2.53 -4.44 2.92
C LEU A 57 2.25 -3.41 1.81
N ALA A 58 1.37 -2.46 2.05
CA ALA A 58 1.03 -1.41 1.10
C ALA A 58 2.25 -0.53 0.75
N LEU A 59 3.09 -0.20 1.73
CA LEU A 59 4.32 0.57 1.50
C LEU A 59 5.31 -0.16 0.59
N GLY A 60 5.49 -1.48 0.77
CA GLY A 60 6.31 -2.30 -0.13
C GLY A 60 5.74 -2.34 -1.55
N LEU A 61 4.43 -2.55 -1.66
CA LEU A 61 3.72 -2.54 -2.95
C LEU A 61 3.80 -1.20 -3.67
N THR A 62 3.84 -0.08 -2.95
CA THR A 62 4.01 1.25 -3.55
C THR A 62 5.25 1.30 -4.43
N LEU A 63 6.37 0.75 -3.97
CA LEU A 63 7.61 0.73 -4.75
C LEU A 63 7.48 -0.17 -5.99
N VAL A 64 6.87 -1.35 -5.83
CA VAL A 64 6.67 -2.31 -6.92
C VAL A 64 5.77 -1.72 -8.02
N ILE A 65 4.66 -1.10 -7.63
CA ILE A 65 3.72 -0.47 -8.58
C ILE A 65 4.35 0.78 -9.21
N THR A 66 5.16 1.54 -8.49
CA THR A 66 5.92 2.67 -9.06
C THR A 66 6.86 2.21 -10.17
N ALA A 67 7.43 0.99 -10.08
CA ALA A 67 8.24 0.40 -11.15
C ALA A 67 7.42 -0.15 -12.34
N GLY A 68 6.09 0.01 -12.35
CA GLY A 68 5.20 -0.53 -13.37
C GLY A 68 4.94 -2.03 -13.24
N GLU A 69 5.27 -2.63 -12.08
CA GLU A 69 5.09 -4.06 -11.82
C GLU A 69 3.98 -4.30 -10.78
N ILE A 70 3.46 -5.50 -10.74
CA ILE A 70 2.46 -5.91 -9.74
C ILE A 70 2.94 -7.19 -9.07
N ASP A 71 2.99 -7.18 -7.73
CA ASP A 71 3.29 -8.37 -6.94
C ASP A 71 2.00 -8.83 -6.23
N LEU A 72 1.49 -9.99 -6.61
CA LEU A 72 0.35 -10.63 -5.96
C LEU A 72 0.78 -11.69 -4.93
N SER A 73 2.06 -12.04 -4.92
CA SER A 73 2.58 -13.12 -4.07
C SER A 73 2.82 -12.70 -2.62
N PHE A 74 2.88 -11.39 -2.34
CA PHE A 74 3.22 -10.90 -1.01
C PHE A 74 2.34 -11.48 0.10
N SER A 75 1.07 -11.76 -0.19
CA SER A 75 0.16 -12.34 0.81
C SER A 75 0.52 -13.79 1.13
N ALA A 76 1.03 -14.58 0.17
CA ALA A 76 1.58 -15.90 0.42
C ALA A 76 2.92 -15.84 1.14
N VAL A 77 3.74 -14.81 0.87
CA VAL A 77 4.99 -14.57 1.62
C VAL A 77 4.70 -14.33 3.09
N VAL A 78 3.63 -13.57 3.42
CA VAL A 78 3.18 -13.39 4.82
C VAL A 78 2.88 -14.73 5.48
N ALA A 79 2.13 -15.62 4.82
CA ALA A 79 1.83 -16.94 5.35
C ALA A 79 3.10 -17.80 5.51
N PHE A 80 3.95 -17.85 4.48
CA PHE A 80 5.15 -18.68 4.48
C PHE A 80 6.19 -18.21 5.50
N ALA A 81 6.46 -16.91 5.58
CA ALA A 81 7.39 -16.35 6.57
C ALA A 81 6.86 -16.54 8.01
N GLY A 82 5.54 -16.35 8.21
CA GLY A 82 4.90 -16.63 9.50
C GLY A 82 4.99 -18.11 9.90
N PHE A 83 4.86 -19.03 8.94
CA PHE A 83 5.10 -20.46 9.13
C PHE A 83 6.54 -20.73 9.58
N ILE A 84 7.53 -20.22 8.85
CA ILE A 84 8.95 -20.40 9.18
C ILE A 84 9.24 -19.88 10.59
N PHE A 85 8.73 -18.70 10.94
CA PHE A 85 8.88 -18.14 12.28
C PHE A 85 8.30 -19.07 13.34
N ALA A 86 7.04 -19.48 13.17
CA ALA A 86 6.33 -20.34 14.12
C ALA A 86 7.00 -21.73 14.26
N TRP A 87 7.44 -22.29 13.15
CA TRP A 87 8.11 -23.58 13.10
C TRP A 87 9.43 -23.58 13.87
N ILE A 88 10.31 -22.63 13.58
CA ILE A 88 11.62 -22.51 14.27
C ILE A 88 11.42 -22.25 15.76
N PHE A 89 10.59 -21.26 16.10
CA PHE A 89 10.33 -20.91 17.50
C PHE A 89 9.78 -22.08 18.31
N LYS A 90 8.90 -22.88 17.71
CA LYS A 90 8.25 -24.02 18.38
C LYS A 90 9.17 -25.26 18.44
N THR A 91 10.07 -25.43 17.46
CA THR A 91 10.93 -26.63 17.38
C THR A 91 12.11 -26.53 18.33
N PHE A 92 12.65 -25.32 18.52
CA PHE A 92 13.82 -25.11 19.36
C PHE A 92 13.43 -24.35 20.65
N ASP A 93 13.42 -25.06 21.77
CA ASP A 93 13.16 -24.47 23.10
C ASP A 93 14.45 -23.86 23.68
N ALA A 94 14.89 -22.75 23.05
CA ALA A 94 16.14 -22.08 23.42
C ALA A 94 15.97 -20.55 23.30
N TRP A 95 16.68 -19.78 24.13
CA TRP A 95 16.59 -18.31 24.14
C TRP A 95 16.98 -17.66 22.80
N TRP A 96 17.82 -18.29 22.01
CA TRP A 96 18.26 -17.82 20.69
C TRP A 96 17.27 -18.16 19.57
N SER A 97 16.38 -19.11 19.78
CA SER A 97 15.47 -19.62 18.74
C SER A 97 14.60 -18.53 18.12
N VAL A 98 14.14 -17.58 18.91
CA VAL A 98 13.32 -16.46 18.44
C VAL A 98 14.08 -15.55 17.47
N TRP A 99 15.36 -15.29 17.73
CA TRP A 99 16.18 -14.47 16.84
C TRP A 99 16.49 -15.18 15.53
N MET A 100 16.79 -16.48 15.61
CA MET A 100 16.94 -17.33 14.42
C MET A 100 15.63 -17.40 13.62
N ALA A 101 14.50 -17.52 14.29
CA ALA A 101 13.18 -17.53 13.64
C ALA A 101 12.92 -16.23 12.87
N ILE A 102 13.26 -15.07 13.45
CA ILE A 102 13.15 -13.77 12.76
C ILE A 102 14.05 -13.74 11.52
N VAL A 103 15.31 -14.08 11.65
CA VAL A 103 16.27 -14.04 10.53
C VAL A 103 15.82 -14.96 9.40
N LEU A 104 15.44 -16.21 9.73
CA LEU A 104 15.00 -17.18 8.73
C LEU A 104 13.65 -16.81 8.08
N ALA A 105 12.71 -16.20 8.82
CA ALA A 105 11.49 -15.68 8.25
C ALA A 105 11.75 -14.55 7.24
N LEU A 106 12.62 -13.60 7.59
CA LEU A 106 13.02 -12.51 6.68
C LEU A 106 13.77 -13.05 5.46
N ALA A 107 14.68 -14.02 5.67
CA ALA A 107 15.41 -14.68 4.58
C ALA A 107 14.47 -15.46 3.65
N ALA A 108 13.44 -16.11 4.20
CA ALA A 108 12.42 -16.80 3.40
C ALA A 108 11.64 -15.81 2.52
N GLY A 109 11.24 -14.64 3.06
CA GLY A 109 10.62 -13.59 2.26
C GLY A 109 11.55 -13.03 1.19
N ALA A 110 12.82 -12.79 1.54
CA ALA A 110 13.84 -12.38 0.58
C ALA A 110 14.02 -13.39 -0.55
N LEU A 111 14.06 -14.69 -0.24
CA LEU A 111 14.18 -15.77 -1.21
C LEU A 111 13.00 -15.77 -2.18
N VAL A 112 11.77 -15.69 -1.68
CA VAL A 112 10.57 -15.66 -2.54
C VAL A 112 10.59 -14.44 -3.45
N GLY A 113 10.88 -13.26 -2.90
CA GLY A 113 11.00 -12.03 -3.68
C GLY A 113 12.13 -12.10 -4.72
N TYR A 114 13.28 -12.67 -4.37
CA TYR A 114 14.40 -12.88 -5.28
C TYR A 114 14.03 -13.79 -6.45
N LEU A 115 13.33 -14.90 -6.18
CA LEU A 115 12.85 -15.82 -7.22
C LEU A 115 11.85 -15.16 -8.15
N ASN A 116 10.90 -14.38 -7.61
CA ASN A 116 9.98 -13.59 -8.42
C ASN A 116 10.73 -12.58 -9.29
N GLY A 117 11.69 -11.85 -8.69
CA GLY A 117 12.53 -10.90 -9.42
C GLY A 117 13.31 -11.55 -10.57
N LEU A 118 13.84 -12.76 -10.38
CA LEU A 118 14.52 -13.53 -11.44
C LEU A 118 13.57 -13.93 -12.58
N LEU A 119 12.37 -14.43 -12.25
CA LEU A 119 11.37 -14.80 -13.24
C LEU A 119 10.94 -13.59 -14.09
N ILE A 120 10.76 -12.45 -13.46
CA ILE A 120 10.27 -11.24 -14.12
C ILE A 120 11.39 -10.55 -14.90
N ALA A 121 12.54 -10.32 -14.27
CA ALA A 121 13.59 -9.49 -14.84
C ALA A 121 14.48 -10.24 -15.84
N ARG A 122 14.82 -11.53 -15.60
CA ARG A 122 15.72 -12.29 -16.48
C ARG A 122 14.99 -13.16 -17.48
N ILE A 123 13.91 -13.85 -17.05
CA ILE A 123 13.16 -14.74 -17.92
C ILE A 123 12.14 -13.94 -18.75
N GLY A 124 11.71 -12.76 -18.27
CA GLY A 124 10.76 -11.90 -18.97
C GLY A 124 9.29 -12.30 -18.78
N VAL A 125 8.97 -13.06 -17.72
CA VAL A 125 7.58 -13.41 -17.41
C VAL A 125 6.85 -12.15 -16.92
N PRO A 126 5.65 -11.81 -17.43
CA PRO A 126 4.85 -10.72 -16.91
C PRO A 126 4.63 -10.85 -15.40
N SER A 127 4.83 -9.75 -14.64
CA SER A 127 4.83 -9.78 -13.17
C SER A 127 3.56 -10.34 -12.57
N ILE A 128 2.39 -10.00 -13.13
CA ILE A 128 1.10 -10.54 -12.66
C ILE A 128 1.09 -12.07 -12.76
N MET A 129 1.58 -12.65 -13.88
CA MET A 129 1.58 -14.09 -14.07
C MET A 129 2.59 -14.79 -13.15
N ALA A 130 3.81 -14.25 -13.05
CA ALA A 130 4.87 -14.80 -12.19
C ALA A 130 4.44 -14.79 -10.72
N THR A 131 3.92 -13.66 -10.25
CA THR A 131 3.55 -13.49 -8.83
C THR A 131 2.25 -14.20 -8.48
N LEU A 132 1.31 -14.36 -9.43
CA LEU A 132 0.12 -15.18 -9.24
C LEU A 132 0.49 -16.67 -9.10
N ALA A 133 1.37 -17.17 -9.96
CA ALA A 133 1.89 -18.53 -9.84
C ALA A 133 2.63 -18.73 -8.51
N ALA A 134 3.47 -17.78 -8.12
CA ALA A 134 4.16 -17.78 -6.81
C ALA A 134 3.16 -17.76 -5.65
N GLN A 135 2.08 -16.98 -5.75
CA GLN A 135 1.00 -16.92 -4.74
C GLN A 135 0.42 -18.31 -4.49
N PHE A 136 0.05 -19.03 -5.55
CA PHE A 136 -0.50 -20.39 -5.42
C PHE A 136 0.55 -21.38 -4.89
N PHE A 137 1.78 -21.32 -5.42
CA PHE A 137 2.84 -22.22 -5.01
C PHE A 137 3.19 -22.08 -3.53
N TRP A 138 3.50 -20.86 -3.06
CA TRP A 138 3.91 -20.63 -1.68
C TRP A 138 2.77 -20.79 -0.68
N SER A 139 1.53 -20.44 -1.06
CA SER A 139 0.34 -20.74 -0.24
C SER A 139 0.13 -22.24 -0.11
N GLY A 140 0.19 -22.99 -1.21
CA GLY A 140 0.04 -24.44 -1.20
C GLY A 140 1.16 -25.12 -0.40
N LEU A 141 2.40 -24.70 -0.57
CA LEU A 141 3.55 -25.20 0.21
C LEU A 141 3.38 -24.92 1.70
N THR A 142 2.91 -23.73 2.07
CA THR A 142 2.65 -23.39 3.48
C THR A 142 1.58 -24.28 4.09
N VAL A 143 0.47 -24.51 3.38
CA VAL A 143 -0.60 -25.41 3.83
C VAL A 143 -0.08 -26.84 3.98
N LEU A 144 0.72 -27.33 3.01
CA LEU A 144 1.31 -28.68 3.04
C LEU A 144 2.24 -28.86 4.23
N LEU A 145 3.18 -27.93 4.45
CA LEU A 145 4.17 -28.02 5.53
C LEU A 145 3.53 -27.83 6.93
N ALA A 146 2.51 -26.98 7.04
CA ALA A 146 1.77 -26.76 8.28
C ALA A 146 0.76 -27.86 8.59
N GLY A 147 0.50 -28.78 7.64
CA GLY A 147 -0.54 -29.80 7.77
C GLY A 147 -1.97 -29.23 7.76
N GLY A 148 -2.17 -28.04 7.14
CA GLY A 148 -3.47 -27.36 7.12
C GLY A 148 -3.89 -26.72 8.45
N LEU A 149 -3.03 -26.76 9.48
CA LEU A 149 -3.37 -26.38 10.85
C LEU A 149 -2.85 -24.97 11.19
N SER A 150 -3.55 -24.33 12.11
CA SER A 150 -3.05 -23.15 12.82
C SER A 150 -2.23 -23.55 14.03
N TRP A 151 -1.16 -22.82 14.31
CA TRP A 151 -0.24 -23.14 15.41
C TRP A 151 -0.19 -22.00 16.42
N ASN A 152 -0.60 -22.28 17.65
CA ASN A 152 -0.41 -21.35 18.76
C ASN A 152 1.08 -21.30 19.16
N ILE A 153 1.62 -20.11 19.31
CA ILE A 153 3.02 -19.84 19.66
C ILE A 153 3.10 -19.55 21.16
N LYS A 154 3.04 -20.63 21.95
CA LYS A 154 3.08 -20.54 23.43
C LYS A 154 4.39 -19.89 23.89
N GLY A 155 4.30 -18.98 24.87
CA GLY A 155 5.48 -18.34 25.48
C GLY A 155 5.99 -17.12 24.72
N ILE A 156 5.51 -16.80 23.52
CA ILE A 156 5.96 -15.59 22.79
C ILE A 156 5.57 -14.31 23.58
N GLN A 157 4.46 -14.28 24.29
CA GLN A 157 3.99 -13.12 25.05
C GLN A 157 4.95 -12.69 26.18
N THR A 158 5.68 -13.64 26.75
CA THR A 158 6.68 -13.37 27.80
C THR A 158 8.07 -13.10 27.24
N ASN A 159 8.24 -13.25 25.91
CA ASN A 159 9.50 -13.03 25.24
C ASN A 159 9.73 -11.55 24.95
N ILE A 160 10.98 -11.11 25.00
CA ILE A 160 11.40 -9.72 24.70
C ILE A 160 10.96 -9.30 23.30
N VAL A 161 10.91 -10.23 22.34
CA VAL A 161 10.51 -9.97 20.94
C VAL A 161 9.04 -9.51 20.87
N HIS A 162 8.14 -10.08 21.70
CA HIS A 162 6.77 -9.58 21.77
C HIS A 162 6.75 -8.10 22.20
N THR A 163 7.53 -7.72 23.21
CA THR A 163 7.60 -6.32 23.65
C THR A 163 8.16 -5.41 22.55
N ILE A 164 9.19 -5.86 21.81
CA ILE A 164 9.84 -5.09 20.74
C ILE A 164 8.93 -4.90 19.52
N PHE A 165 8.18 -5.94 19.12
CA PHE A 165 7.38 -5.89 17.88
C PHE A 165 5.93 -5.44 18.12
N THR A 166 5.32 -5.86 19.22
CA THR A 166 3.88 -5.70 19.45
C THR A 166 3.54 -5.19 20.86
N GLY A 167 4.56 -4.84 21.66
CA GLY A 167 4.37 -4.26 22.98
C GLY A 167 3.65 -2.91 22.98
N ARG A 168 3.47 -2.34 24.17
CA ARG A 168 2.83 -1.03 24.34
C ARG A 168 3.78 -0.07 25.04
N LEU A 169 4.14 1.01 24.39
CA LEU A 169 4.86 2.12 25.02
C LEU A 169 3.96 2.86 25.99
N PHE A 170 4.49 3.14 27.17
CA PHE A 170 3.74 3.78 28.27
C PHE A 170 2.44 3.03 28.65
N GLY A 171 2.39 1.71 28.35
CA GLY A 171 1.22 0.87 28.61
C GLY A 171 0.01 1.10 27.68
N VAL A 172 0.09 2.03 26.72
CA VAL A 172 -1.05 2.45 25.89
C VAL A 172 -0.75 2.36 24.40
N VAL A 173 0.35 2.94 23.92
CA VAL A 173 0.60 3.12 22.48
C VAL A 173 1.26 1.88 21.87
N PRO A 174 0.63 1.23 20.85
CA PRO A 174 1.19 0.05 20.20
C PRO A 174 2.50 0.33 19.49
N VAL A 175 3.52 -0.49 19.72
CA VAL A 175 4.86 -0.35 19.12
C VAL A 175 4.82 -0.57 17.60
N GLN A 176 3.88 -1.36 17.11
CA GLN A 176 3.69 -1.63 15.68
C GLN A 176 3.54 -0.35 14.84
N ALA A 177 2.87 0.67 15.39
CA ALA A 177 2.71 1.95 14.71
C ALA A 177 4.06 2.64 14.46
N PHE A 178 5.00 2.53 15.40
CA PHE A 178 6.35 3.09 15.25
C PHE A 178 7.18 2.31 14.21
N TRP A 179 7.02 0.99 14.15
CA TRP A 179 7.65 0.18 13.09
C TRP A 179 7.15 0.57 11.70
N ALA A 180 5.83 0.70 11.55
CA ALA A 180 5.23 1.10 10.28
C ALA A 180 5.61 2.54 9.90
N LEU A 181 5.64 3.47 10.86
CA LEU A 181 6.07 4.84 10.62
C LEU A 181 7.57 4.91 10.26
N GLY A 182 8.42 4.18 10.99
CA GLY A 182 9.85 4.11 10.68
C GLY A 182 10.11 3.56 9.29
N LEU A 183 9.39 2.49 8.90
CA LEU A 183 9.46 1.94 7.55
C LEU A 183 8.94 2.95 6.50
N ALA A 184 7.85 3.65 6.77
CA ALA A 184 7.32 4.67 5.87
C ALA A 184 8.34 5.79 5.63
N VAL A 185 8.98 6.30 6.69
CA VAL A 185 10.04 7.33 6.58
C VAL A 185 11.23 6.79 5.80
N PHE A 186 11.67 5.56 6.07
CA PHE A 186 12.78 4.92 5.35
C PHE A 186 12.46 4.76 3.85
N LEU A 187 11.30 4.23 3.52
CA LEU A 187 10.89 4.01 2.12
C LEU A 187 10.60 5.33 1.40
N TRP A 188 10.08 6.34 2.10
CA TRP A 188 9.94 7.68 1.56
C TRP A 188 11.31 8.27 1.17
N PHE A 189 12.30 8.16 2.06
CA PHE A 189 13.67 8.59 1.76
C PHE A 189 14.25 7.79 0.58
N LEU A 190 14.05 6.48 0.57
CA LEU A 190 14.51 5.58 -0.50
C LEU A 190 13.90 5.96 -1.85
N LEU A 191 12.60 6.24 -1.91
CA LEU A 191 11.90 6.57 -3.14
C LEU A 191 12.23 7.97 -3.64
N ASN A 192 12.30 8.97 -2.74
CA ASN A 192 12.35 10.38 -3.11
C ASN A 192 13.77 10.99 -3.06
N ARG A 193 14.76 10.32 -2.43
CA ARG A 193 16.09 10.88 -2.17
C ARG A 193 17.25 9.97 -2.54
N HIS A 194 16.98 8.73 -2.90
CA HIS A 194 18.01 7.76 -3.23
C HIS A 194 17.92 7.38 -4.71
N HIS A 195 19.08 7.17 -5.36
CA HIS A 195 19.16 6.80 -6.79
C HIS A 195 18.42 5.47 -7.13
N PHE A 196 18.22 4.59 -6.16
CA PHE A 196 17.36 3.41 -6.35
C PHE A 196 15.89 3.79 -6.59
N GLY A 197 15.39 4.82 -5.90
CA GLY A 197 14.03 5.35 -6.12
C GLY A 197 13.89 6.01 -7.48
N GLU A 198 14.89 6.80 -7.91
CA GLU A 198 14.93 7.37 -9.26
C GLU A 198 14.92 6.28 -10.33
N ALA A 199 15.73 5.21 -10.14
CA ALA A 199 15.75 4.07 -11.04
C ALA A 199 14.38 3.38 -11.14
N ILE A 200 13.67 3.20 -10.02
CA ILE A 200 12.31 2.64 -9.97
C ILE A 200 11.33 3.50 -10.77
N MET A 201 11.37 4.82 -10.59
CA MET A 201 10.49 5.77 -11.31
C MET A 201 10.77 5.74 -12.83
N PHE A 202 12.04 5.77 -13.24
CA PHE A 202 12.41 5.68 -14.66
C PHE A 202 11.99 4.35 -15.29
N ILE A 203 12.16 3.24 -14.58
CA ILE A 203 11.72 1.92 -15.05
C ILE A 203 10.20 1.89 -15.22
N GLY A 204 9.46 2.47 -14.27
CA GLY A 204 8.01 2.52 -14.34
C GLY A 204 7.48 3.43 -15.45
N ASP A 205 8.17 4.51 -15.76
CA ASP A 205 7.81 5.41 -16.86
C ASP A 205 8.10 4.77 -18.21
N ASN A 206 9.34 4.32 -18.43
CA ASN A 206 9.73 3.58 -19.64
C ASN A 206 11.02 2.77 -19.41
N PRO A 207 10.95 1.41 -19.34
CA PRO A 207 12.12 0.57 -19.09
C PRO A 207 13.22 0.68 -20.16
N ASP A 208 12.86 0.96 -21.42
CA ASP A 208 13.84 1.07 -22.51
C ASP A 208 14.60 2.40 -22.42
N VAL A 209 13.91 3.48 -22.09
CA VAL A 209 14.56 4.78 -21.83
C VAL A 209 15.45 4.67 -20.59
N ALA A 210 15.01 4.01 -19.52
CA ALA A 210 15.82 3.79 -18.32
C ALA A 210 17.13 3.07 -18.63
N ARG A 211 17.13 2.05 -19.53
CA ARG A 211 18.35 1.37 -19.99
C ARG A 211 19.30 2.30 -20.73
N VAL A 212 18.78 3.13 -21.62
CA VAL A 212 19.59 4.11 -22.36
C VAL A 212 20.24 5.14 -21.42
N MET A 213 19.56 5.48 -20.33
CA MET A 213 20.09 6.35 -19.26
C MET A 213 21.09 5.65 -18.32
N GLY A 214 21.41 4.37 -18.54
CA GLY A 214 22.39 3.60 -17.76
C GLY A 214 21.82 2.91 -16.52
N VAL A 215 20.49 2.83 -16.39
CA VAL A 215 19.85 2.09 -15.29
C VAL A 215 19.92 0.59 -15.60
N ASP A 216 20.45 -0.20 -14.67
CA ASP A 216 20.39 -1.66 -14.72
C ASP A 216 18.99 -2.13 -14.32
N VAL A 217 18.09 -2.23 -15.30
CA VAL A 217 16.67 -2.58 -15.12
C VAL A 217 16.51 -3.95 -14.47
N GLU A 218 17.32 -4.95 -14.89
CA GLU A 218 17.21 -6.31 -14.38
C GLU A 218 17.57 -6.37 -12.89
N LYS A 219 18.74 -5.83 -12.53
CA LYS A 219 19.22 -5.79 -11.16
C LYS A 219 18.27 -5.01 -10.26
N THR A 220 17.77 -3.87 -10.73
CA THR A 220 16.84 -3.02 -9.97
C THR A 220 15.53 -3.76 -9.70
N LYS A 221 14.95 -4.45 -10.69
CA LYS A 221 13.73 -5.25 -10.49
C LYS A 221 13.96 -6.41 -9.51
N ILE A 222 15.07 -7.15 -9.63
CA ILE A 222 15.40 -8.22 -8.69
C ILE A 222 15.52 -7.69 -7.26
N GLN A 223 16.23 -6.58 -7.06
CA GLN A 223 16.37 -5.95 -5.74
C GLN A 223 15.02 -5.48 -5.20
N LEU A 224 14.17 -4.91 -6.04
CA LEU A 224 12.84 -4.42 -5.70
C LEU A 224 11.93 -5.55 -5.18
N PHE A 225 11.82 -6.65 -5.93
CA PHE A 225 11.02 -7.79 -5.52
C PHE A 225 11.59 -8.47 -4.27
N THR A 226 12.93 -8.56 -4.15
CA THR A 226 13.60 -9.09 -2.94
C THR A 226 13.25 -8.25 -1.73
N MET A 227 13.34 -6.94 -1.85
CA MET A 227 12.98 -6.00 -0.77
C MET A 227 11.50 -6.10 -0.41
N ASN A 228 10.59 -6.21 -1.40
CA ASN A 228 9.17 -6.40 -1.14
C ASN A 228 8.88 -7.71 -0.39
N GLY A 229 9.61 -8.78 -0.73
CA GLY A 229 9.54 -10.06 -0.01
C GLY A 229 9.99 -9.94 1.47
N VAL A 230 11.06 -9.18 1.74
CA VAL A 230 11.51 -8.90 3.13
C VAL A 230 10.46 -8.08 3.88
N ILE A 231 9.88 -7.05 3.24
CA ILE A 231 8.82 -6.22 3.83
C ILE A 231 7.58 -7.06 4.15
N ALA A 232 7.19 -7.97 3.25
CA ALA A 232 6.07 -8.88 3.48
C ALA A 232 6.35 -9.86 4.65
N ALA A 233 7.58 -10.38 4.74
CA ALA A 233 8.00 -11.20 5.88
C ALA A 233 8.02 -10.40 7.19
N PHE A 234 8.40 -9.13 7.16
CA PHE A 234 8.32 -8.26 8.34
C PHE A 234 6.86 -8.04 8.79
N ALA A 235 5.94 -7.84 7.87
CA ALA A 235 4.50 -7.79 8.19
C ALA A 235 4.00 -9.11 8.80
N ALA A 236 4.52 -10.25 8.32
CA ALA A 236 4.23 -11.57 8.90
C ALA A 236 4.65 -11.66 10.37
N LEU A 237 5.83 -11.14 10.71
CA LEU A 237 6.31 -11.10 12.09
C LEU A 237 5.38 -10.28 12.98
N LEU A 238 4.98 -9.07 12.54
CA LEU A 238 4.05 -8.24 13.28
C LEU A 238 2.73 -8.97 13.55
N LEU A 239 2.15 -9.61 12.51
CA LEU A 239 0.90 -10.37 12.64
C LEU A 239 1.02 -11.58 13.54
N THR A 240 2.04 -12.41 13.32
CA THR A 240 2.20 -13.68 14.02
C THR A 240 2.51 -13.47 15.50
N VAL A 241 3.32 -12.46 15.82
CA VAL A 241 3.67 -12.11 17.22
C VAL A 241 2.47 -11.46 17.92
N GLU A 242 1.72 -10.59 17.26
CA GLU A 242 0.53 -9.95 17.83
C GLU A 242 -0.57 -10.96 18.17
N MET A 243 -0.87 -11.84 17.21
CA MET A 243 -1.93 -12.84 17.36
C MET A 243 -1.50 -14.05 18.22
N ASN A 244 -0.20 -14.15 18.55
CA ASN A 244 0.39 -15.32 19.23
C ASN A 244 0.07 -16.65 18.54
N THR A 245 -0.24 -16.58 17.27
CA THR A 245 -0.72 -17.71 16.46
C THR A 245 -0.33 -17.50 15.00
N PHE A 246 0.15 -18.55 14.38
CA PHE A 246 0.27 -18.68 12.95
C PHE A 246 -0.98 -19.40 12.39
N TRP A 247 -1.45 -18.97 11.21
CA TRP A 247 -2.47 -19.69 10.44
C TRP A 247 -2.16 -19.66 8.94
N THR A 248 -2.54 -20.70 8.22
CA THR A 248 -2.10 -20.97 6.84
C THR A 248 -2.62 -19.97 5.80
N THR A 249 -3.69 -19.23 6.11
CA THR A 249 -4.27 -18.18 5.25
C THR A 249 -3.89 -16.77 5.69
N GLN A 250 -2.94 -16.65 6.61
CA GLN A 250 -2.41 -15.37 7.10
C GLN A 250 -1.94 -14.50 5.92
N GLY A 251 -2.40 -13.25 5.87
CA GLY A 251 -2.06 -12.33 4.79
C GLY A 251 -3.04 -12.26 3.62
N GLN A 252 -3.84 -13.31 3.35
CA GLN A 252 -4.76 -13.32 2.19
C GLN A 252 -5.79 -12.18 2.25
N GLY A 253 -6.29 -11.83 3.42
CA GLY A 253 -7.22 -10.71 3.61
C GLY A 253 -6.64 -9.35 3.23
N TYR A 254 -5.32 -9.20 3.21
CA TYR A 254 -4.67 -7.93 2.89
C TYR A 254 -4.41 -7.71 1.40
N LEU A 255 -4.59 -8.74 0.53
CA LEU A 255 -4.24 -8.66 -0.88
C LEU A 255 -4.89 -7.45 -1.58
N LEU A 256 -6.21 -7.38 -1.53
CA LEU A 256 -6.95 -6.30 -2.15
C LEU A 256 -6.91 -5.00 -1.33
N LEU A 257 -6.89 -5.10 0.00
CA LEU A 257 -6.89 -3.93 0.87
C LEU A 257 -5.58 -3.13 0.75
N ALA A 258 -4.42 -3.81 0.67
CA ALA A 258 -3.13 -3.15 0.47
C ALA A 258 -3.04 -2.49 -0.90
N LEU A 259 -3.49 -3.17 -1.98
CA LEU A 259 -3.56 -2.57 -3.31
C LEU A 259 -4.46 -1.33 -3.33
N ALA A 260 -5.64 -1.42 -2.69
CA ALA A 260 -6.54 -0.28 -2.57
C ALA A 260 -5.90 0.89 -1.82
N ALA A 261 -5.18 0.63 -0.72
CA ALA A 261 -4.47 1.67 0.02
C ALA A 261 -3.42 2.39 -0.85
N VAL A 262 -2.69 1.65 -1.70
CA VAL A 262 -1.70 2.20 -2.64
C VAL A 262 -2.37 3.08 -3.69
N PHE A 263 -3.46 2.62 -4.29
CA PHE A 263 -4.17 3.38 -5.34
C PHE A 263 -4.91 4.60 -4.78
N ILE A 264 -5.55 4.48 -3.62
CA ILE A 264 -6.11 5.63 -2.90
C ILE A 264 -5.01 6.63 -2.56
N GLY A 265 -3.82 6.13 -2.19
CA GLY A 265 -2.64 6.92 -1.90
C GLY A 265 -2.11 7.73 -3.09
N GLY A 266 -2.57 7.46 -4.31
CA GLY A 266 -2.22 8.22 -5.50
C GLY A 266 -1.04 7.65 -6.30
N THR A 267 -0.62 6.42 -6.02
CA THR A 267 0.36 5.71 -6.83
C THR A 267 -0.25 5.34 -8.20
N SER A 268 0.45 5.65 -9.27
CA SER A 268 0.00 5.38 -10.64
C SER A 268 0.04 3.90 -10.98
N ILE A 269 -1.08 3.36 -11.47
CA ILE A 269 -1.15 1.97 -11.96
C ILE A 269 -0.25 1.76 -13.19
N ALA A 270 0.00 2.83 -13.97
CA ALA A 270 0.86 2.78 -15.14
C ALA A 270 2.36 2.79 -14.79
N GLY A 271 2.73 2.98 -13.53
CA GLY A 271 4.11 3.17 -13.08
C GLY A 271 4.58 4.62 -13.17
N GLY A 272 5.86 4.86 -12.91
CA GLY A 272 6.54 6.15 -12.99
C GLY A 272 6.30 7.08 -11.80
N GLU A 273 5.15 7.00 -11.15
CA GLU A 273 4.77 7.87 -10.03
C GLU A 273 4.28 7.03 -8.85
N GLY A 274 4.80 7.30 -7.66
CA GLY A 274 4.38 6.66 -6.41
C GLY A 274 4.45 7.61 -5.22
N SER A 275 3.54 7.45 -4.27
CA SER A 275 3.48 8.27 -3.06
C SER A 275 3.44 7.40 -1.80
N ILE A 276 4.53 7.37 -1.08
CA ILE A 276 4.64 6.72 0.23
C ILE A 276 3.73 7.41 1.26
N VAL A 277 3.72 8.74 1.26
CA VAL A 277 2.88 9.52 2.18
C VAL A 277 1.40 9.31 1.86
N GLY A 278 1.05 9.30 0.58
CA GLY A 278 -0.31 9.01 0.15
C GLY A 278 -0.76 7.60 0.54
N THR A 279 0.08 6.59 0.32
CA THR A 279 -0.19 5.20 0.72
C THR A 279 -0.35 5.07 2.24
N PHE A 280 0.46 5.79 3.02
CA PHE A 280 0.32 5.82 4.48
C PHE A 280 -1.09 6.26 4.90
N PHE A 281 -1.58 7.38 4.40
CA PHE A 281 -2.93 7.85 4.69
C PHE A 281 -4.01 6.95 4.06
N GLY A 282 -3.78 6.43 2.87
CA GLY A 282 -4.66 5.46 2.19
C GLY A 282 -4.89 4.20 3.01
N ALA A 283 -3.84 3.66 3.64
CA ALA A 283 -3.95 2.51 4.51
C ALA A 283 -4.78 2.81 5.77
N TYR A 284 -4.65 4.00 6.36
CA TYR A 284 -5.49 4.40 7.49
C TYR A 284 -6.95 4.64 7.07
N ILE A 285 -7.21 5.13 5.86
CA ILE A 285 -8.58 5.22 5.32
C ILE A 285 -9.18 3.82 5.23
N ILE A 286 -8.53 2.89 4.52
CA ILE A 286 -9.03 1.53 4.31
C ILE A 286 -9.18 0.79 5.64
N GLY A 287 -8.16 0.81 6.49
CA GLY A 287 -8.15 0.07 7.76
C GLY A 287 -9.15 0.60 8.79
N SER A 288 -9.55 1.87 8.71
CA SER A 288 -10.55 2.44 9.62
C SER A 288 -12.00 2.28 9.13
N LEU A 289 -12.21 2.00 7.84
CA LEU A 289 -13.56 1.93 7.26
C LEU A 289 -14.43 0.87 7.90
N GLU A 290 -13.91 -0.34 8.10
CA GLU A 290 -14.68 -1.43 8.68
C GLU A 290 -15.19 -1.08 10.08
N ALA A 291 -14.28 -0.67 10.97
CA ALA A 291 -14.63 -0.27 12.32
C ALA A 291 -15.53 0.97 12.35
N GLY A 292 -15.30 1.92 11.42
CA GLY A 292 -16.10 3.11 11.27
C GLY A 292 -17.55 2.81 10.89
N VAL A 293 -17.75 1.98 9.87
CA VAL A 293 -19.10 1.58 9.42
C VAL A 293 -19.84 0.83 10.51
N VAL A 294 -19.19 -0.13 11.18
CA VAL A 294 -19.81 -0.88 12.28
C VAL A 294 -20.17 0.04 13.44
N ALA A 295 -19.33 1.01 13.77
CA ALA A 295 -19.57 1.96 14.87
C ALA A 295 -20.78 2.90 14.61
N THR A 296 -21.17 3.12 13.35
CA THR A 296 -22.38 3.91 13.03
C THR A 296 -23.68 3.13 13.32
N GLY A 297 -23.63 1.88 13.75
CA GLY A 297 -24.79 1.02 13.98
C GLY A 297 -25.31 0.32 12.73
N ILE A 298 -24.68 0.53 11.57
CA ILE A 298 -24.96 -0.20 10.35
C ILE A 298 -24.34 -1.60 10.47
N GLY A 299 -25.12 -2.63 10.17
CA GLY A 299 -24.66 -4.02 10.32
C GLY A 299 -23.37 -4.30 9.54
N GLY A 300 -22.48 -5.14 10.08
CA GLY A 300 -21.16 -5.43 9.51
C GLY A 300 -21.15 -5.95 8.06
N TYR A 301 -22.25 -6.50 7.57
CA TYR A 301 -22.42 -6.90 6.17
C TYR A 301 -22.38 -5.75 5.15
N TRP A 302 -22.54 -4.50 5.60
CA TRP A 302 -22.38 -3.32 4.75
C TRP A 302 -20.92 -2.91 4.53
N THR A 303 -20.00 -3.39 5.37
CA THR A 303 -18.59 -2.98 5.34
C THR A 303 -17.93 -3.24 4.00
N SER A 304 -18.13 -4.42 3.41
CA SER A 304 -17.58 -4.78 2.11
C SER A 304 -18.14 -3.90 0.98
N LEU A 305 -19.43 -3.59 1.02
CA LEU A 305 -20.08 -2.73 0.03
C LEU A 305 -19.55 -1.30 0.12
N VAL A 306 -19.50 -0.73 1.33
CA VAL A 306 -19.00 0.63 1.56
C VAL A 306 -17.51 0.71 1.18
N SER A 307 -16.70 -0.28 1.57
CA SER A 307 -15.28 -0.34 1.22
C SER A 307 -15.07 -0.39 -0.29
N GLY A 308 -15.82 -1.23 -1.00
CA GLY A 308 -15.76 -1.31 -2.46
C GLY A 308 -16.14 0.01 -3.14
N LEU A 309 -17.17 0.69 -2.63
CA LEU A 309 -17.61 1.99 -3.16
C LEU A 309 -16.57 3.09 -2.90
N VAL A 310 -15.98 3.13 -1.70
CA VAL A 310 -14.91 4.08 -1.36
C VAL A 310 -13.67 3.83 -2.22
N MET A 311 -13.28 2.56 -2.44
CA MET A 311 -12.19 2.19 -3.34
C MET A 311 -12.46 2.70 -4.76
N ALA A 312 -13.62 2.38 -5.34
CA ALA A 312 -13.98 2.79 -6.69
C ALA A 312 -13.99 4.32 -6.83
N ALA A 313 -14.59 5.02 -5.87
CA ALA A 313 -14.63 6.48 -5.86
C ALA A 313 -13.21 7.08 -5.77
N SER A 314 -12.33 6.52 -4.94
CA SER A 314 -10.96 7.01 -4.75
C SER A 314 -10.11 6.82 -6.01
N VAL A 315 -10.21 5.66 -6.69
CA VAL A 315 -9.52 5.41 -7.96
C VAL A 315 -10.01 6.37 -9.03
N VAL A 316 -11.34 6.57 -9.16
CA VAL A 316 -11.91 7.51 -10.12
C VAL A 316 -11.44 8.94 -9.83
N LEU A 317 -11.45 9.38 -8.56
CA LEU A 317 -10.99 10.70 -8.16
C LEU A 317 -9.50 10.89 -8.48
N ASN A 318 -8.67 9.88 -8.21
CA ASN A 318 -7.23 9.93 -8.51
C ASN A 318 -6.98 10.11 -10.01
N ILE A 319 -7.63 9.32 -10.86
CA ILE A 319 -7.54 9.45 -12.33
C ILE A 319 -8.00 10.83 -12.81
N LEU A 320 -9.09 11.35 -12.23
CA LEU A 320 -9.62 12.66 -12.61
C LEU A 320 -8.68 13.81 -12.20
N ILE A 321 -8.03 13.72 -11.04
CA ILE A 321 -7.13 14.76 -10.52
C ILE A 321 -5.77 14.66 -11.19
N GLY A 322 -5.17 13.46 -11.27
CA GLY A 322 -3.79 13.25 -11.71
C GLY A 322 -3.53 13.59 -13.17
N GLU A 323 -4.46 13.28 -14.07
CA GLU A 323 -4.23 13.45 -15.50
C GLU A 323 -4.77 14.77 -16.11
N GLY A 324 -5.24 15.71 -15.29
CA GLY A 324 -5.85 16.94 -15.81
C GLY A 324 -7.06 16.67 -16.73
N ARG A 325 -7.58 15.44 -16.71
CA ARG A 325 -8.68 14.96 -17.59
C ARG A 325 -10.02 15.63 -17.30
N PHE A 326 -10.13 16.39 -16.20
CA PHE A 326 -11.32 17.24 -16.00
C PHE A 326 -11.60 18.13 -17.23
N ALA A 327 -10.55 18.66 -17.87
CA ALA A 327 -10.68 19.45 -19.09
C ALA A 327 -11.14 18.59 -20.30
N LYS A 328 -10.67 17.33 -20.40
CA LYS A 328 -11.07 16.42 -21.49
C LYS A 328 -12.46 15.84 -21.25
N LEU A 329 -12.83 15.55 -20.00
CA LEU A 329 -14.15 15.04 -19.64
C LEU A 329 -15.23 16.12 -19.85
N SER A 330 -14.98 17.37 -19.45
CA SER A 330 -15.89 18.50 -19.72
C SER A 330 -16.12 18.71 -21.21
N ASN A 331 -15.09 18.50 -22.05
CA ASN A 331 -15.21 18.58 -23.51
C ASN A 331 -15.95 17.39 -24.12
N ARG A 332 -15.86 16.19 -23.54
CA ARG A 332 -16.69 15.03 -23.95
C ARG A 332 -18.14 15.17 -23.52
N LEU A 333 -18.41 15.62 -22.29
CA LEU A 333 -19.75 15.89 -21.80
C LEU A 333 -20.44 17.01 -22.61
N ARG A 334 -19.70 18.02 -23.07
CA ARG A 334 -20.18 19.02 -24.04
C ARG A 334 -20.61 18.39 -25.37
N ARG A 335 -19.93 17.36 -25.87
CA ARG A 335 -20.32 16.64 -27.10
C ARG A 335 -21.58 15.79 -26.93
N TRP A 336 -21.94 15.45 -25.69
CA TRP A 336 -23.12 14.67 -25.36
C TRP A 336 -24.34 15.54 -24.95
N GLY A 337 -24.31 16.84 -25.25
CA GLY A 337 -25.46 17.73 -25.16
C GLY A 337 -25.81 18.23 -23.75
N VAL A 338 -24.89 18.14 -22.78
CA VAL A 338 -25.10 18.79 -21.47
C VAL A 338 -24.68 20.25 -21.59
N PRO A 339 -25.60 21.26 -21.46
CA PRO A 339 -25.28 22.66 -21.63
C PRO A 339 -24.44 23.17 -20.45
N VAL A 340 -23.16 23.42 -20.68
CA VAL A 340 -22.31 24.18 -19.76
C VAL A 340 -22.24 25.60 -20.28
N GLN A 341 -22.89 26.55 -19.58
CA GLN A 341 -22.89 27.98 -19.91
C GLN A 341 -21.45 28.51 -20.06
N SER A 342 -21.11 28.90 -21.29
CA SER A 342 -19.89 29.66 -21.56
C SER A 342 -20.18 31.15 -21.37
N LYS A 343 -19.49 31.79 -20.43
CA LYS A 343 -19.33 33.25 -20.47
C LYS A 343 -18.29 33.63 -21.52
N THR A 344 -18.78 34.31 -22.50
CA THR A 344 -18.08 35.06 -23.55
C THR A 344 -16.89 35.87 -23.03
N THR A 345 -15.76 35.75 -23.73
CA THR A 345 -14.72 36.78 -23.75
C THR A 345 -14.40 37.11 -25.19
N GLY A 346 -14.51 38.36 -25.45
CA GLY A 346 -14.24 39.24 -26.56
C GLY A 346 -13.52 38.76 -27.81
N GLU A 347 -14.10 39.12 -28.87
CA GLU A 347 -13.55 39.14 -30.22
C GLU A 347 -12.24 39.96 -30.29
N VAL A 348 -11.23 39.38 -30.91
CA VAL A 348 -10.07 40.11 -31.44
C VAL A 348 -10.22 40.14 -32.95
N PRO A 349 -10.12 41.31 -33.60
CA PRO A 349 -10.39 41.45 -35.04
C PRO A 349 -9.31 40.77 -35.88
N GLN A 350 -9.77 40.07 -36.90
CA GLN A 350 -8.99 39.55 -38.02
C GLN A 350 -8.39 40.70 -38.85
N LYS A 351 -7.09 40.65 -39.08
CA LYS A 351 -6.38 41.48 -40.07
C LYS A 351 -6.26 40.68 -41.34
N ASP A 352 -7.20 40.85 -42.22
CA ASP A 352 -7.02 40.60 -43.66
C ASP A 352 -6.49 41.87 -44.32
N ASP A 353 -5.80 41.64 -45.45
CA ASP A 353 -5.25 42.55 -46.42
C ASP A 353 -3.77 42.95 -46.21
N MET A 354 -2.91 42.19 -46.90
CA MET A 354 -1.95 42.74 -47.88
C MET A 354 -1.09 41.63 -48.49
N VAL A 355 -1.55 41.05 -49.59
CA VAL A 355 -0.69 40.48 -50.63
C VAL A 355 -1.24 40.90 -51.96
N ARG A 356 -0.67 41.98 -52.49
CA ARG A 356 -0.53 42.25 -53.93
C ARG A 356 0.55 43.31 -54.08
N ARG A 357 1.79 42.84 -54.31
CA ARG A 357 2.68 43.30 -55.37
C ARG A 357 3.90 42.40 -55.39
#